data_b638a1b2ad60acaea7feb5e603fc3001
#
_entry.id   b638a1b2ad60acaea7feb5e603fc3001
#
_cell.length_a   1.000
_cell.length_b   1.000
_cell.length_c   1.000
_cell.angle_alpha   90.00
_cell.angle_beta   90.00
_cell.angle_gamma   90.00
#
_symmetry.space_group_name_H-M   'P 1'
#
loop_
_entity.id
_entity.type
_entity.pdbx_description
1 polymer ?
#
loop_
_entity_poly.entity_id
_entity_poly.type
_entity_poly.pdbx_seq_one_letter_code
_entity_poly.pdbx_strand_id
1 'polypeptide(L)'
;MNAVVRILPALGLALAVLVGATAAQAQTGTPPRLDVPYVPTDQVTVDAMLDMAKVGPNDFVIDLGSGDGRIVVSAAKRGARGFGVDLNPQRIKEANENAERANVTDKIKFYNQNLFDTKISEATVLTMYLLPSVNLQLRPRLFTELKPGTRVVSHDFDMGDWTPDNQSDLGRDQIYF
;
A
#
# COMPACT_ATOMS: atom_id res chain seq x y z
N MET A 1 46.85 -81.15 -11.46
CA MET A 1 45.91 -80.64 -10.41
C MET A 1 45.45 -79.29 -10.84
N ASN A 2 44.26 -79.23 -11.47
CA ASN A 2 43.72 -78.02 -12.11
C ASN A 2 42.67 -77.36 -11.16
N ALA A 3 42.96 -76.16 -10.69
CA ALA A 3 42.06 -75.39 -9.90
C ALA A 3 41.16 -74.56 -10.86
N VAL A 4 39.89 -74.82 -10.83
CA VAL A 4 38.87 -74.08 -11.60
C VAL A 4 38.37 -72.90 -10.76
N VAL A 5 38.70 -71.68 -11.19
CA VAL A 5 38.16 -70.45 -10.59
C VAL A 5 36.78 -70.17 -11.19
N ARG A 6 35.74 -70.20 -10.34
CA ARG A 6 34.39 -69.81 -10.72
C ARG A 6 34.21 -68.30 -10.48
N ILE A 7 33.95 -67.55 -11.54
CA ILE A 7 33.58 -66.16 -11.51
C ILE A 7 32.04 -66.07 -11.34
N LEU A 8 31.61 -65.46 -10.25
CA LEU A 8 30.20 -65.13 -10.00
C LEU A 8 29.89 -63.76 -10.64
N PRO A 9 28.73 -63.60 -11.31
CA PRO A 9 28.36 -62.28 -11.86
C PRO A 9 27.80 -61.40 -10.72
N ALA A 10 28.36 -60.18 -10.61
CA ALA A 10 27.88 -59.12 -9.74
C ALA A 10 26.52 -58.60 -10.29
N LEU A 11 25.48 -58.73 -9.47
CA LEU A 11 24.16 -58.14 -9.73
C LEU A 11 24.27 -56.61 -9.46
N GLY A 12 24.30 -55.81 -10.51
CA GLY A 12 24.23 -54.35 -10.41
C GLY A 12 22.84 -53.89 -10.02
N LEU A 13 22.68 -53.36 -8.83
CA LEU A 13 21.45 -52.72 -8.35
C LEU A 13 21.39 -51.30 -8.93
N ALA A 14 20.59 -51.09 -9.96
CA ALA A 14 20.35 -49.74 -10.50
C ALA A 14 19.38 -48.98 -9.58
N LEU A 15 19.91 -48.02 -8.82
CA LEU A 15 19.13 -47.10 -8.01
C LEU A 15 18.49 -46.01 -8.90
N ALA A 16 17.21 -46.13 -9.23
CA ALA A 16 16.45 -45.13 -9.95
C ALA A 16 16.12 -43.97 -8.99
N VAL A 17 16.83 -42.85 -9.12
CA VAL A 17 16.49 -41.61 -8.42
C VAL A 17 15.29 -40.98 -9.14
N LEU A 18 14.08 -41.10 -8.54
CA LEU A 18 12.91 -40.35 -8.94
C LEU A 18 13.11 -38.90 -8.49
N VAL A 19 13.47 -38.00 -9.42
CA VAL A 19 13.41 -36.57 -9.21
C VAL A 19 11.95 -36.15 -9.31
N GLY A 20 11.29 -36.03 -8.15
CA GLY A 20 9.96 -35.48 -8.05
C GLY A 20 9.98 -33.99 -8.39
N ALA A 21 9.53 -33.62 -9.58
CA ALA A 21 9.25 -32.23 -9.91
C ALA A 21 8.03 -31.78 -9.09
N THR A 22 8.25 -31.06 -8.00
CA THR A 22 7.18 -30.35 -7.32
C THR A 22 6.75 -29.19 -8.22
N ALA A 23 5.64 -29.38 -8.96
CA ALA A 23 4.98 -28.29 -9.65
C ALA A 23 4.53 -27.27 -8.58
N ALA A 24 5.17 -26.10 -8.55
CA ALA A 24 4.67 -24.97 -7.81
C ALA A 24 3.29 -24.62 -8.37
N GLN A 25 2.24 -24.97 -7.64
CA GLN A 25 0.90 -24.52 -7.97
C GLN A 25 0.88 -23.00 -7.79
N ALA A 26 0.85 -22.28 -8.92
CA ALA A 26 0.52 -20.87 -8.92
C ALA A 26 -0.89 -20.74 -8.32
N GLN A 27 -1.00 -20.15 -7.14
CA GLN A 27 -2.28 -19.83 -6.52
C GLN A 27 -2.97 -18.82 -7.44
N THR A 28 -3.90 -19.29 -8.25
CA THR A 28 -4.88 -18.46 -8.96
C THR A 28 -5.92 -17.98 -7.94
N GLY A 29 -5.49 -17.15 -6.99
CA GLY A 29 -6.41 -16.47 -6.09
C GLY A 29 -7.25 -15.50 -6.92
N THR A 30 -8.56 -15.52 -6.73
CA THR A 30 -9.43 -14.46 -7.24
C THR A 30 -8.86 -13.12 -6.78
N PRO A 31 -8.65 -12.15 -7.68
CA PRO A 31 -8.13 -10.85 -7.27
C PRO A 31 -9.03 -10.26 -6.18
N PRO A 32 -8.46 -9.56 -5.18
CA PRO A 32 -9.25 -8.98 -4.11
C PRO A 32 -10.31 -8.04 -4.70
N ARG A 33 -11.53 -8.12 -4.17
CA ARG A 33 -12.59 -7.19 -4.53
C ARG A 33 -12.16 -5.82 -4.01
N LEU A 34 -11.99 -4.87 -4.92
CA LEU A 34 -11.62 -3.51 -4.56
C LEU A 34 -12.88 -2.76 -4.08
N ASP A 35 -12.77 -2.10 -2.94
CA ASP A 35 -13.86 -1.29 -2.38
C ASP A 35 -14.03 0.04 -3.13
N VAL A 36 -12.97 0.50 -3.79
CA VAL A 36 -12.91 1.79 -4.51
C VAL A 36 -12.25 1.58 -5.88
N PRO A 37 -12.80 2.14 -6.98
CA PRO A 37 -12.10 2.18 -8.26
C PRO A 37 -10.87 3.06 -8.15
N TYR A 38 -9.78 2.68 -8.83
CA TYR A 38 -8.58 3.51 -8.88
C TYR A 38 -8.80 4.71 -9.81
N VAL A 39 -8.81 5.90 -9.23
CA VAL A 39 -8.78 7.19 -9.93
C VAL A 39 -7.62 7.99 -9.36
N PRO A 40 -6.60 8.32 -10.17
CA PRO A 40 -5.45 9.05 -9.66
C PRO A 40 -5.78 10.53 -9.41
N THR A 41 -5.41 11.04 -8.25
CA THR A 41 -5.49 12.48 -7.93
C THR A 41 -4.49 13.27 -8.77
N ASP A 42 -4.90 14.34 -9.41
CA ASP A 42 -4.00 15.22 -10.16
C ASP A 42 -2.94 15.85 -9.26
N GLN A 43 -1.72 16.12 -9.80
CA GLN A 43 -0.62 16.63 -8.98
C GLN A 43 -0.93 17.98 -8.32
N VAL A 44 -1.69 18.84 -9.00
CA VAL A 44 -2.13 20.13 -8.44
C VAL A 44 -2.97 19.93 -7.18
N THR A 45 -3.88 18.96 -7.22
CA THR A 45 -4.74 18.60 -6.07
C THR A 45 -3.93 17.96 -4.95
N VAL A 46 -2.98 17.07 -5.28
CA VAL A 46 -2.03 16.50 -4.31
C VAL A 46 -1.27 17.62 -3.57
N ASP A 47 -0.75 18.57 -4.33
CA ASP A 47 0.01 19.69 -3.74
C ASP A 47 -0.89 20.56 -2.85
N ALA A 48 -2.10 20.86 -3.28
CA ALA A 48 -3.07 21.62 -2.48
C ALA A 48 -3.48 20.87 -1.19
N MET A 49 -3.70 19.54 -1.24
CA MET A 49 -3.96 18.72 -0.05
C MET A 49 -2.82 18.82 0.96
N LEU A 50 -1.58 18.67 0.49
CA LEU A 50 -0.39 18.72 1.35
C LEU A 50 -0.10 20.12 1.88
N ASP A 51 -0.42 21.17 1.11
CA ASP A 51 -0.32 22.57 1.53
C ASP A 51 -1.37 22.90 2.60
N MET A 52 -2.61 22.49 2.41
CA MET A 52 -3.69 22.65 3.40
C MET A 52 -3.33 21.98 4.73
N ALA A 53 -2.77 20.77 4.69
CA ALA A 53 -2.25 20.08 5.85
C ALA A 53 -0.91 20.61 6.35
N LYS A 54 -0.26 21.56 5.67
CA LYS A 54 1.06 22.10 6.01
C LYS A 54 2.11 21.00 6.22
N VAL A 55 2.13 20.00 5.32
CA VAL A 55 3.02 18.86 5.42
C VAL A 55 4.48 19.28 5.31
N GLY A 56 5.30 18.80 6.25
CA GLY A 56 6.73 19.10 6.34
C GLY A 56 7.56 18.00 7.01
N PRO A 57 8.84 18.28 7.30
CA PRO A 57 9.83 17.27 7.74
C PRO A 57 9.50 16.55 9.05
N ASN A 58 8.66 17.13 9.89
CA ASN A 58 8.27 16.53 11.18
C ASN A 58 7.04 15.64 11.07
N ASP A 59 6.47 15.51 9.88
CA ASP A 59 5.24 14.76 9.68
C ASP A 59 5.46 13.29 9.39
N PHE A 60 4.47 12.51 9.83
CA PHE A 60 4.29 11.12 9.48
C PHE A 60 2.95 10.97 8.75
N VAL A 61 3.03 10.81 7.43
CA VAL A 61 1.87 10.75 6.54
C VAL A 61 1.44 9.31 6.35
N ILE A 62 0.15 9.04 6.55
CA ILE A 62 -0.47 7.76 6.19
C ILE A 62 -1.52 8.03 5.12
N ASP A 63 -1.44 7.30 3.99
CA ASP A 63 -2.37 7.42 2.87
C ASP A 63 -3.18 6.12 2.72
N LEU A 64 -4.48 6.21 2.90
CA LEU A 64 -5.41 5.09 2.86
C LEU A 64 -6.02 4.96 1.46
N GLY A 65 -5.67 3.88 0.74
CA GLY A 65 -5.98 3.72 -0.67
C GLY A 65 -4.97 4.46 -1.54
N SER A 66 -3.67 4.23 -1.29
CA SER A 66 -2.59 5.07 -1.83
C SER A 66 -2.37 4.98 -3.35
N GLY A 67 -3.02 4.02 -4.02
CA GLY A 67 -2.86 3.85 -5.46
C GLY A 67 -1.38 3.74 -5.87
N ASP A 68 -0.96 4.58 -6.80
CA ASP A 68 0.42 4.67 -7.27
C ASP A 68 1.37 5.43 -6.33
N GLY A 69 0.92 5.79 -5.13
CA GLY A 69 1.73 6.38 -4.07
C GLY A 69 2.06 7.86 -4.22
N ARG A 70 1.47 8.56 -5.20
CA ARG A 70 1.83 9.96 -5.53
C ARG A 70 1.70 10.93 -4.37
N ILE A 71 0.71 10.77 -3.48
CA ILE A 71 0.52 11.63 -2.31
C ILE A 71 1.68 11.43 -1.32
N VAL A 72 1.99 10.19 -0.96
CA VAL A 72 3.07 9.87 -0.02
C VAL A 72 4.45 10.25 -0.59
N VAL A 73 4.68 10.02 -1.89
CA VAL A 73 5.91 10.44 -2.59
C VAL A 73 6.05 11.96 -2.55
N SER A 74 4.97 12.71 -2.81
CA SER A 74 4.98 14.18 -2.75
C SER A 74 5.21 14.69 -1.33
N ALA A 75 4.63 14.05 -0.32
CA ALA A 75 4.89 14.35 1.08
C ALA A 75 6.38 14.10 1.45
N ALA A 76 6.96 13.00 0.98
CA ALA A 76 8.37 12.69 1.22
C ALA A 76 9.34 13.70 0.58
N LYS A 77 9.00 14.26 -0.59
CA LYS A 77 9.74 15.36 -1.22
C LYS A 77 9.72 16.63 -0.36
N ARG A 78 8.70 16.84 0.47
CA ARG A 78 8.59 17.90 1.47
C ARG A 78 9.32 17.57 2.78
N GLY A 79 9.97 16.40 2.86
CA GLY A 79 10.75 15.95 4.01
C GLY A 79 9.98 15.04 4.97
N ALA A 80 8.69 14.84 4.80
CA ALA A 80 7.88 13.95 5.63
C ALA A 80 8.32 12.49 5.51
N ARG A 81 7.93 11.68 6.50
CA ARG A 81 8.01 10.22 6.48
C ARG A 81 6.60 9.64 6.44
N GLY A 82 6.48 8.36 6.13
CA GLY A 82 5.17 7.73 6.18
C GLY A 82 5.05 6.48 5.35
N PHE A 83 3.80 6.09 5.10
CA PHE A 83 3.49 4.96 4.24
C PHE A 83 2.13 5.11 3.57
N GLY A 84 1.94 4.34 2.51
CA GLY A 84 0.65 4.15 1.87
C GLY A 84 0.21 2.69 1.90
N VAL A 85 -1.10 2.46 1.88
CA VAL A 85 -1.68 1.12 1.77
C VAL A 85 -2.67 1.05 0.61
N ASP A 86 -2.65 -0.07 -0.10
CA ASP A 86 -3.62 -0.37 -1.16
C ASP A 86 -3.85 -1.88 -1.25
N LEU A 87 -5.07 -2.31 -1.59
CA LEU A 87 -5.40 -3.72 -1.79
C LEU A 87 -4.89 -4.27 -3.12
N ASN A 88 -4.59 -3.40 -4.09
CA ASN A 88 -4.15 -3.80 -5.40
C ASN A 88 -2.62 -3.94 -5.45
N PRO A 89 -2.06 -5.17 -5.56
CA PRO A 89 -0.62 -5.37 -5.59
C PRO A 89 0.08 -4.67 -6.76
N GLN A 90 -0.64 -4.45 -7.88
CA GLN A 90 -0.10 -3.71 -9.01
C GLN A 90 0.10 -2.22 -8.66
N ARG A 91 -0.83 -1.62 -7.89
CA ARG A 91 -0.69 -0.23 -7.41
C ARG A 91 0.51 -0.11 -6.46
N ILE A 92 0.67 -1.07 -5.54
CA ILE A 92 1.83 -1.11 -4.63
C ILE A 92 3.16 -1.22 -5.40
N LYS A 93 3.20 -2.02 -6.45
CA LYS A 93 4.39 -2.09 -7.32
C LYS A 93 4.71 -0.71 -7.94
N GLU A 94 3.72 -0.07 -8.54
CA GLU A 94 3.86 1.26 -9.13
C GLU A 94 4.26 2.33 -8.11
N ALA A 95 3.71 2.26 -6.90
CA ALA A 95 4.06 3.17 -5.80
C ALA A 95 5.53 3.04 -5.39
N ASN A 96 6.04 1.80 -5.29
CA ASN A 96 7.46 1.56 -5.01
C ASN A 96 8.37 2.09 -6.14
N GLU A 97 8.02 1.83 -7.41
CA GLU A 97 8.74 2.37 -8.56
C GLU A 97 8.74 3.91 -8.58
N ASN A 98 7.62 4.53 -8.19
CA ASN A 98 7.53 5.98 -8.06
C ASN A 98 8.42 6.52 -6.94
N ALA A 99 8.48 5.83 -5.79
CA ALA A 99 9.37 6.20 -4.68
C ALA A 99 10.85 6.07 -5.06
N GLU A 100 11.22 5.02 -5.79
CA GLU A 100 12.58 4.82 -6.32
C GLU A 100 12.97 5.96 -7.28
N ARG A 101 12.12 6.26 -8.26
CA ARG A 101 12.35 7.37 -9.21
C ARG A 101 12.47 8.73 -8.53
N ALA A 102 11.78 8.90 -7.41
CA ALA A 102 11.83 10.13 -6.62
C ALA A 102 12.98 10.18 -5.59
N ASN A 103 13.75 9.09 -5.43
CA ASN A 103 14.81 8.94 -4.43
C ASN A 103 14.33 9.22 -2.99
N VAL A 104 13.17 8.63 -2.60
CA VAL A 104 12.57 8.83 -1.26
C VAL A 104 12.29 7.53 -0.51
N THR A 105 12.84 6.41 -0.97
CA THR A 105 12.64 5.07 -0.39
C THR A 105 13.15 4.90 1.03
N ASP A 106 14.04 5.77 1.46
CA ASP A 106 14.53 5.87 2.84
C ASP A 106 13.49 6.46 3.81
N LYS A 107 12.50 7.21 3.30
CA LYS A 107 11.50 7.93 4.08
C LYS A 107 10.14 7.25 4.09
N ILE A 108 9.79 6.52 3.04
CA ILE A 108 8.45 6.00 2.83
C ILE A 108 8.42 4.52 2.44
N LYS A 109 7.25 3.89 2.69
CA LYS A 109 6.99 2.50 2.31
C LYS A 109 5.57 2.35 1.79
N PHE A 110 5.32 1.27 1.04
CA PHE A 110 3.98 0.91 0.57
C PHE A 110 3.67 -0.54 0.91
N TYR A 111 2.45 -0.82 1.38
CA TYR A 111 2.03 -2.14 1.81
C TYR A 111 0.77 -2.58 1.08
N ASN A 112 0.78 -3.81 0.60
CA ASN A 112 -0.43 -4.44 0.08
C ASN A 112 -1.29 -4.90 1.26
N GLN A 113 -2.19 -4.03 1.70
CA GLN A 113 -2.93 -4.21 2.93
C GLN A 113 -4.31 -3.53 2.84
N ASN A 114 -5.28 -4.12 3.55
CA ASN A 114 -6.59 -3.51 3.72
C ASN A 114 -6.49 -2.26 4.62
N LEU A 115 -7.05 -1.15 4.15
CA LEU A 115 -7.07 0.11 4.88
C LEU A 115 -7.80 0.01 6.23
N PHE A 116 -8.81 -0.87 6.33
CA PHE A 116 -9.54 -1.09 7.59
C PHE A 116 -8.72 -1.84 8.65
N ASP A 117 -7.67 -2.57 8.25
CA ASP A 117 -6.76 -3.29 9.16
C ASP A 117 -5.47 -2.50 9.42
N THR A 118 -5.37 -1.30 8.84
CA THR A 118 -4.17 -0.47 8.92
C THR A 118 -4.11 0.28 10.26
N LYS A 119 -2.97 0.20 10.96
CA LYS A 119 -2.71 0.96 12.17
C LYS A 119 -2.45 2.43 11.82
N ILE A 120 -3.32 3.32 12.26
CA ILE A 120 -3.28 4.75 11.89
C ILE A 120 -2.80 5.67 13.03
N SER A 121 -2.60 5.15 14.24
CA SER A 121 -2.31 5.94 15.45
C SER A 121 -0.98 6.72 15.43
N GLU A 122 -0.11 6.44 14.47
CA GLU A 122 1.18 7.15 14.31
C GLU A 122 1.08 8.36 13.37
N ALA A 123 -0.05 8.48 12.63
CA ALA A 123 -0.22 9.57 11.69
C ALA A 123 -0.20 10.93 12.40
N THR A 124 0.52 11.87 11.83
CA THR A 124 0.36 13.31 12.08
C THR A 124 -0.50 13.94 10.97
N VAL A 125 -0.48 13.31 9.79
CA VAL A 125 -1.35 13.62 8.66
C VAL A 125 -1.88 12.33 8.09
N LEU A 126 -3.18 12.25 7.87
CA LEU A 126 -3.86 11.13 7.22
C LEU A 126 -4.53 11.65 5.95
N THR A 127 -4.26 11.01 4.82
CA THR A 127 -4.85 11.36 3.52
C THR A 127 -5.70 10.23 2.98
N MET A 128 -6.72 10.56 2.21
CA MET A 128 -7.59 9.59 1.56
C MET A 128 -8.29 10.17 0.32
N TYR A 129 -8.50 9.30 -0.66
CA TYR A 129 -9.41 9.51 -1.79
C TYR A 129 -10.27 8.27 -1.96
N LEU A 130 -11.35 8.20 -1.21
CA LEU A 130 -12.18 7.00 -1.07
C LEU A 130 -13.64 7.35 -1.29
N LEU A 131 -14.49 6.35 -1.55
CA LEU A 131 -15.93 6.57 -1.68
C LEU A 131 -16.57 7.03 -0.35
N PRO A 132 -17.66 7.80 -0.39
CA PRO A 132 -18.36 8.30 0.81
C PRO A 132 -18.69 7.19 1.82
N SER A 133 -19.13 6.02 1.34
CA SER A 133 -19.45 4.87 2.20
C SER A 133 -18.23 4.34 2.96
N VAL A 134 -17.05 4.37 2.34
CA VAL A 134 -15.79 3.94 2.96
C VAL A 134 -15.33 4.98 3.97
N ASN A 135 -15.42 6.27 3.66
CA ASN A 135 -15.14 7.36 4.59
C ASN A 135 -15.99 7.25 5.87
N LEU A 136 -17.29 7.01 5.72
CA LEU A 136 -18.20 6.84 6.86
C LEU A 136 -17.89 5.61 7.70
N GLN A 137 -17.43 4.51 7.10
CA GLN A 137 -16.98 3.31 7.82
C GLN A 137 -15.68 3.55 8.58
N LEU A 138 -14.75 4.34 8.03
CA LEU A 138 -13.48 4.69 8.68
C LEU A 138 -13.66 5.69 9.83
N ARG A 139 -14.63 6.57 9.74
CA ARG A 139 -14.82 7.70 10.66
C ARG A 139 -14.76 7.33 12.15
N PRO A 140 -15.41 6.26 12.66
CA PRO A 140 -15.28 5.88 14.07
C PRO A 140 -13.85 5.58 14.49
N ARG A 141 -13.06 4.95 13.63
CA ARG A 141 -11.66 4.66 13.86
C ARG A 141 -10.80 5.92 13.91
N LEU A 142 -11.09 6.89 13.00
CA LEU A 142 -10.37 8.16 12.99
C LEU A 142 -10.51 8.88 14.34
N PHE A 143 -11.72 8.91 14.92
CA PHE A 143 -11.94 9.52 16.24
C PHE A 143 -11.29 8.79 17.41
N THR A 144 -11.17 7.47 17.34
CA THR A 144 -10.68 6.65 18.46
C THR A 144 -9.19 6.35 18.41
N GLU A 145 -8.60 6.29 17.22
CA GLU A 145 -7.21 5.85 17.02
C GLU A 145 -6.23 7.00 16.74
N LEU A 146 -6.70 8.10 16.15
CA LEU A 146 -5.84 9.25 15.85
C LEU A 146 -5.58 10.08 17.10
N LYS A 147 -4.38 10.62 17.18
CA LYS A 147 -4.01 11.53 18.27
C LYS A 147 -4.65 12.91 18.08
N PRO A 148 -4.97 13.63 19.15
CA PRO A 148 -5.37 15.03 19.06
C PRO A 148 -4.33 15.85 18.26
N GLY A 149 -4.81 16.66 17.30
CA GLY A 149 -3.98 17.45 16.41
C GLY A 149 -3.52 16.73 15.14
N THR A 150 -3.89 15.45 14.93
CA THR A 150 -3.73 14.80 13.63
C THR A 150 -4.60 15.50 12.60
N ARG A 151 -4.02 15.83 11.46
CA ARG A 151 -4.70 16.50 10.34
C ARG A 151 -5.18 15.44 9.36
N VAL A 152 -6.48 15.46 9.06
CA VAL A 152 -7.12 14.52 8.12
C VAL A 152 -7.51 15.28 6.87
N VAL A 153 -7.09 14.79 5.70
CA VAL A 153 -7.41 15.41 4.41
C VAL A 153 -8.09 14.41 3.51
N SER A 154 -9.29 14.70 3.08
CA SER A 154 -10.07 13.90 2.14
C SER A 154 -10.23 14.62 0.81
N HIS A 155 -9.98 13.90 -0.28
CA HIS A 155 -10.21 14.36 -1.64
C HIS A 155 -11.63 13.99 -2.09
N ASP A 156 -12.36 14.92 -2.66
CA ASP A 156 -13.71 14.85 -3.25
C ASP A 156 -14.85 14.47 -2.29
N PHE A 157 -14.60 13.69 -1.26
CA PHE A 157 -15.67 13.16 -0.41
C PHE A 157 -15.49 13.55 1.04
N ASP A 158 -16.55 14.08 1.61
CA ASP A 158 -16.62 14.46 3.02
C ASP A 158 -16.77 13.25 3.97
N MET A 159 -16.95 13.57 5.25
CA MET A 159 -17.17 12.61 6.34
C MET A 159 -18.62 12.63 6.86
N GLY A 160 -19.59 13.01 6.00
CA GLY A 160 -20.98 13.14 6.38
C GLY A 160 -21.24 14.36 7.28
N ASP A 161 -21.80 14.15 8.47
CA ASP A 161 -22.07 15.21 9.44
C ASP A 161 -20.85 15.71 10.23
N TRP A 162 -19.66 15.16 9.97
CA TRP A 162 -18.43 15.73 10.48
C TRP A 162 -17.99 16.91 9.61
N THR A 163 -18.35 18.10 10.08
CA THR A 163 -18.02 19.35 9.37
C THR A 163 -16.49 19.54 9.31
N PRO A 164 -15.93 19.79 8.12
CA PRO A 164 -14.50 20.06 8.00
C PRO A 164 -14.12 21.42 8.61
N ASP A 165 -12.91 21.52 9.17
CA ASP A 165 -12.36 22.78 9.66
C ASP A 165 -12.05 23.76 8.51
N ASN A 166 -11.72 23.22 7.33
CA ASN A 166 -11.46 23.97 6.12
C ASN A 166 -11.82 23.13 4.89
N GLN A 167 -12.13 23.81 3.78
CA GLN A 167 -12.36 23.17 2.48
C GLN A 167 -11.85 24.06 1.34
N SER A 168 -11.49 23.43 0.22
CA SER A 168 -11.07 24.13 -0.99
C SER A 168 -11.74 23.51 -2.20
N ASP A 169 -12.27 24.36 -3.07
CA ASP A 169 -12.80 24.00 -4.37
C ASP A 169 -11.77 24.34 -5.45
N LEU A 170 -11.28 23.32 -6.15
CA LEU A 170 -10.34 23.46 -7.26
C LEU A 170 -11.03 23.35 -8.63
N GLY A 171 -12.36 23.52 -8.66
CA GLY A 171 -13.20 23.45 -9.84
C GLY A 171 -13.71 22.05 -10.15
N ARG A 172 -12.84 21.06 -10.37
CA ARG A 172 -13.22 19.66 -10.55
C ARG A 172 -13.08 18.83 -9.28
N ASP A 173 -12.19 19.22 -8.41
CA ASP A 173 -11.81 18.50 -7.21
C ASP A 173 -12.16 19.33 -5.96
N GLN A 174 -12.61 18.64 -4.92
CA GLN A 174 -12.88 19.22 -3.60
C GLN A 174 -11.85 18.69 -2.59
N ILE A 175 -11.39 19.51 -1.67
CA ILE A 175 -10.52 19.09 -0.57
C ILE A 175 -11.22 19.44 0.74
N TYR A 176 -11.34 18.46 1.61
CA TYR A 176 -11.87 18.58 2.98
C TYR A 176 -10.75 18.35 4.00
N PHE A 177 -10.65 19.27 4.98
CA PHE A 177 -9.60 19.26 5.99
C PHE A 177 -10.20 19.34 7.40
#